data_c19c9a89230f01210d0976cd9ebffd05
#
_entry.id   c19c9a89230f01210d0976cd9ebffd05
#
_cell.length_a   1.000
_cell.length_b   1.000
_cell.length_c   1.000
_cell.angle_alpha   90.00
_cell.angle_beta   90.00
_cell.angle_gamma   90.00
#
_symmetry.space_group_name_H-M   'P 1'
#
loop_
_entity.id
_entity.type
_entity.pdbx_description
1 polymer ?
#
loop_
_entity_poly.entity_id
_entity_poly.type
_entity_poly.pdbx_seq_one_letter_code
_entity_poly.pdbx_strand_id
1 'polypeptide(L)'
;MCGIVGYTGKQSVAKQILDALELLEYRGYDSAGMAIVDETNGQVQIRKRAGRVADLEKVWKANPVNGICGIGHTRWATHGGVSDVNAHPHRAGRVTLVHNGIIENYEELKDHFGLADELISDTDSEVVAAVLNRFYTGDPHEALFQTVKCLKGTFALVVIFDDIPDVIFAIRNVSPIVAAYREDGTMLASDVAALGGQATNYMVVPEYHVVELHTDDIRVYNMKNELCEAEFLDIDWDTTRAGKGNYPFYMEKEIMEQPEAIKATLAPRYVDGRISLEADGVPDDVLKNCERVCVVACGTAMHAGLVAQSLVRSILRMHMEVEYASEFMYMDPVIDDKTLVLAISQSGETIDTLEALKYARSQGAKSIAVINVKGSSIARESDYVMYTYAGPEIAVASTKAYTTQIAALFALIGRMAVVRGAFNEEQEKSFVDALMQAPDAIQKVLDRKEEMHHIARGLLEAKDAFMLGRGLDYAILLEGALKLKEVSYIHTEAYASGELKHGTIALITEKTPVVALVTQERVRDKELSNIREVQSRGASVVILVKDGIDLADADYTHVFTLPAMDDVAMAFPASAALQLLAYYVSMDRGLDVDKPRNLAKVVTVE
;
A
#
# COMPACT_ATOMS: atom_id res chain seq x y z
N MET A 1 -10.41 0.05 -2.36
CA MET A 1 -10.48 1.47 -1.92
C MET A 1 -10.77 2.38 -3.11
N CYS A 2 -11.39 3.53 -2.88
CA CYS A 2 -11.90 4.42 -3.93
C CYS A 2 -10.92 5.56 -4.26
N GLY A 3 -11.05 6.17 -5.45
CA GLY A 3 -10.33 7.37 -5.85
C GLY A 3 -11.28 8.56 -5.95
N ILE A 4 -10.92 9.70 -5.37
CA ILE A 4 -11.63 10.97 -5.49
C ILE A 4 -10.78 11.97 -6.25
N VAL A 5 -11.43 12.75 -7.10
CA VAL A 5 -10.86 13.92 -7.79
C VAL A 5 -11.89 15.06 -7.75
N GLY A 6 -11.44 16.29 -7.52
CA GLY A 6 -12.19 17.51 -7.73
C GLY A 6 -11.32 18.54 -8.44
N TYR A 7 -11.87 19.23 -9.41
CA TYR A 7 -11.17 20.28 -10.14
C TYR A 7 -12.09 21.47 -10.39
N THR A 8 -11.59 22.67 -10.15
CA THR A 8 -12.19 23.93 -10.61
C THR A 8 -11.10 24.81 -11.20
N GLY A 9 -11.32 25.34 -12.41
CA GLY A 9 -10.25 26.02 -13.12
C GLY A 9 -10.67 26.64 -14.45
N LYS A 10 -9.68 26.82 -15.33
CA LYS A 10 -9.83 27.52 -16.62
C LYS A 10 -9.94 26.56 -17.80
N GLN A 11 -9.76 25.27 -17.59
CA GLN A 11 -9.79 24.25 -18.64
C GLN A 11 -11.01 23.34 -18.51
N SER A 12 -11.28 22.55 -19.55
CA SER A 12 -12.34 21.55 -19.53
C SER A 12 -12.13 20.55 -18.37
N VAL A 13 -13.04 20.59 -17.40
CA VAL A 13 -13.00 19.77 -16.20
C VAL A 13 -13.07 18.26 -16.50
N ALA A 14 -13.82 17.87 -17.54
CA ALA A 14 -14.01 16.46 -17.87
C ALA A 14 -12.68 15.75 -18.15
N LYS A 15 -11.79 16.39 -18.93
CA LYS A 15 -10.48 15.83 -19.23
C LYS A 15 -9.60 15.75 -17.98
N GLN A 16 -9.58 16.81 -17.16
CA GLN A 16 -8.80 16.85 -15.93
C GLN A 16 -9.23 15.74 -14.96
N ILE A 17 -10.54 15.51 -14.82
CA ILE A 17 -11.08 14.44 -13.98
C ILE A 17 -10.73 13.07 -14.56
N LEU A 18 -10.95 12.82 -15.85
CA LEU A 18 -10.67 11.51 -16.45
C LEU A 18 -9.20 11.14 -16.36
N ASP A 19 -8.29 12.05 -16.73
CA ASP A 19 -6.84 11.84 -16.65
C ASP A 19 -6.40 11.53 -15.20
N ALA A 20 -6.95 12.24 -14.21
CA ALA A 20 -6.63 12.02 -12.80
C ALA A 20 -7.27 10.74 -12.23
N LEU A 21 -8.51 10.40 -12.63
CA LEU A 21 -9.14 9.14 -12.24
C LEU A 21 -8.40 7.92 -12.82
N GLU A 22 -7.83 8.04 -14.04
CA GLU A 22 -7.00 6.98 -14.61
C GLU A 22 -5.76 6.70 -13.74
N LEU A 23 -5.13 7.77 -13.21
CA LEU A 23 -4.03 7.66 -12.26
C LEU A 23 -4.45 7.07 -10.91
N LEU A 24 -5.74 7.15 -10.53
CA LEU A 24 -6.28 6.58 -9.29
C LEU A 24 -6.93 5.20 -9.49
N GLU A 25 -7.00 4.67 -10.71
CA GLU A 25 -7.70 3.42 -10.99
C GLU A 25 -7.12 2.22 -10.25
N TYR A 26 -5.84 2.28 -9.82
CA TYR A 26 -5.23 1.28 -8.95
C TYR A 26 -5.87 1.19 -7.55
N ARG A 27 -6.59 2.24 -7.14
CA ARG A 27 -7.32 2.29 -5.86
C ARG A 27 -8.71 1.66 -5.95
N GLY A 28 -9.36 1.70 -7.10
CA GLY A 28 -10.69 1.13 -7.32
C GLY A 28 -11.07 1.16 -8.79
N TYR A 29 -11.66 0.08 -9.28
CA TYR A 29 -11.96 -0.11 -10.71
C TYR A 29 -13.28 -0.83 -10.97
N ASP A 30 -14.15 -0.95 -9.96
CA ASP A 30 -15.46 -1.62 -10.07
C ASP A 30 -16.47 -0.75 -10.80
N SER A 31 -16.44 0.54 -10.55
CA SER A 31 -17.23 1.53 -11.25
C SER A 31 -16.56 2.90 -11.20
N ALA A 32 -16.89 3.77 -12.14
CA ALA A 32 -16.41 5.15 -12.20
C ALA A 32 -17.55 6.11 -12.50
N GLY A 33 -17.38 7.37 -12.08
CA GLY A 33 -18.31 8.40 -12.44
C GLY A 33 -17.80 9.81 -12.16
N MET A 34 -18.47 10.79 -12.73
CA MET A 34 -18.17 12.20 -12.56
C MET A 34 -19.45 13.05 -12.57
N ALA A 35 -19.38 14.16 -11.86
CA ALA A 35 -20.38 15.22 -11.91
C ALA A 35 -19.70 16.51 -12.37
N ILE A 36 -20.27 17.16 -13.37
CA ILE A 36 -19.77 18.39 -13.98
C ILE A 36 -20.84 19.45 -13.91
N VAL A 37 -20.46 20.65 -13.52
CA VAL A 37 -21.33 21.83 -13.62
C VAL A 37 -21.32 22.29 -15.06
N ASP A 38 -22.48 22.16 -15.73
CA ASP A 38 -22.65 22.53 -17.12
C ASP A 38 -22.58 24.07 -17.28
N GLU A 39 -21.61 24.56 -18.02
CA GLU A 39 -21.38 25.99 -18.23
C GLU A 39 -22.53 26.72 -18.95
N THR A 40 -23.43 25.97 -19.60
CA THR A 40 -24.55 26.57 -20.37
C THR A 40 -25.76 26.92 -19.51
N ASN A 41 -25.95 26.16 -18.40
CA ASN A 41 -27.16 26.31 -17.59
C ASN A 41 -26.90 26.28 -16.07
N GLY A 42 -25.62 26.07 -15.64
CA GLY A 42 -25.22 25.99 -14.26
C GLY A 42 -25.70 24.72 -13.51
N GLN A 43 -26.26 23.74 -14.21
CA GLN A 43 -26.78 22.52 -13.61
C GLN A 43 -25.72 21.44 -13.52
N VAL A 44 -25.71 20.68 -12.42
CA VAL A 44 -24.83 19.52 -12.25
C VAL A 44 -25.33 18.36 -13.12
N GLN A 45 -24.47 17.90 -14.01
CA GLN A 45 -24.68 16.75 -14.89
C GLN A 45 -23.83 15.56 -14.43
N ILE A 46 -24.46 14.41 -14.21
CA ILE A 46 -23.77 13.19 -13.72
C ILE A 46 -23.62 12.18 -14.86
N ARG A 47 -22.44 11.56 -14.93
CA ARG A 47 -22.13 10.40 -15.78
C ARG A 47 -21.52 9.31 -14.90
N LYS A 48 -22.10 8.11 -14.95
CA LYS A 48 -21.65 6.97 -14.12
C LYS A 48 -21.63 5.69 -14.96
N ARG A 49 -20.70 4.79 -14.66
CA ARG A 49 -20.62 3.49 -15.31
C ARG A 49 -20.00 2.44 -14.39
N ALA A 50 -20.62 1.26 -14.32
CA ALA A 50 -19.97 0.04 -13.83
C ALA A 50 -18.86 -0.36 -14.79
N GLY A 51 -17.64 -0.55 -14.27
CA GLY A 51 -16.44 -0.80 -15.06
C GLY A 51 -15.37 0.26 -14.85
N ARG A 52 -14.38 0.29 -15.73
CA ARG A 52 -13.17 1.12 -15.64
C ARG A 52 -13.40 2.57 -16.08
N VAL A 53 -12.44 3.44 -15.81
CA VAL A 53 -12.45 4.85 -16.25
C VAL A 53 -12.61 4.97 -17.77
N ALA A 54 -12.01 4.07 -18.55
CA ALA A 54 -12.19 4.02 -20.00
C ALA A 54 -13.66 3.77 -20.43
N ASP A 55 -14.47 3.09 -19.62
CA ASP A 55 -15.90 2.88 -19.89
C ASP A 55 -16.70 4.13 -19.54
N LEU A 56 -16.34 4.85 -18.47
CA LEU A 56 -16.88 6.17 -18.15
C LEU A 56 -16.57 7.19 -19.28
N GLU A 57 -15.35 7.17 -19.80
CA GLU A 57 -14.94 8.05 -20.92
C GLU A 57 -15.81 7.83 -22.17
N LYS A 58 -16.16 6.57 -22.50
CA LYS A 58 -17.09 6.24 -23.60
C LYS A 58 -18.48 6.84 -23.37
N VAL A 59 -19.00 6.74 -22.13
CA VAL A 59 -20.30 7.34 -21.77
C VAL A 59 -20.27 8.86 -21.90
N TRP A 60 -19.19 9.51 -21.43
CA TRP A 60 -19.03 10.94 -21.57
C TRP A 60 -18.89 11.38 -23.03
N LYS A 61 -18.09 10.69 -23.85
CA LYS A 61 -17.94 10.99 -25.29
C LYS A 61 -19.26 10.86 -26.06
N ALA A 62 -20.16 9.97 -25.64
CA ALA A 62 -21.48 9.82 -26.23
C ALA A 62 -22.44 10.97 -25.88
N ASN A 63 -22.30 11.55 -24.67
CA ASN A 63 -23.10 12.67 -24.18
C ASN A 63 -22.19 13.66 -23.43
N PRO A 64 -21.37 14.45 -24.13
CA PRO A 64 -20.41 15.34 -23.52
C PRO A 64 -21.09 16.48 -22.75
N VAL A 65 -20.47 16.85 -21.63
CA VAL A 65 -20.82 18.03 -20.83
C VAL A 65 -19.59 18.89 -20.72
N ASN A 66 -19.74 20.17 -21.01
CA ASN A 66 -18.68 21.15 -20.87
C ASN A 66 -18.85 21.92 -19.58
N GLY A 67 -17.74 22.17 -18.90
CA GLY A 67 -17.69 22.92 -17.66
C GLY A 67 -16.26 23.07 -17.16
N ILE A 68 -16.11 23.90 -16.14
CA ILE A 68 -14.83 24.23 -15.52
C ILE A 68 -14.76 23.78 -14.04
N CYS A 69 -15.87 23.30 -13.49
CA CYS A 69 -15.96 22.78 -12.11
C CYS A 69 -16.61 21.40 -12.11
N GLY A 70 -16.05 20.47 -11.36
CA GLY A 70 -16.60 19.12 -11.24
C GLY A 70 -15.83 18.21 -10.28
N ILE A 71 -16.46 17.08 -9.98
CA ILE A 71 -15.94 16.03 -9.10
C ILE A 71 -16.02 14.67 -9.80
N GLY A 72 -15.10 13.78 -9.47
CA GLY A 72 -15.02 12.44 -10.04
C GLY A 72 -14.63 11.38 -9.01
N HIS A 73 -14.95 10.13 -9.34
CA HIS A 73 -14.75 9.02 -8.43
C HIS A 73 -14.48 7.72 -9.18
N THR A 74 -13.56 6.89 -8.65
CA THR A 74 -13.42 5.47 -8.96
C THR A 74 -13.76 4.65 -7.73
N ARG A 75 -14.65 3.66 -7.87
CA ARG A 75 -15.21 2.92 -6.74
C ARG A 75 -14.60 1.53 -6.61
N TRP A 76 -14.32 1.18 -5.37
CA TRP A 76 -14.19 -0.17 -4.86
C TRP A 76 -15.41 -0.46 -3.99
N ALA A 77 -16.25 -1.41 -4.41
CA ALA A 77 -17.54 -1.64 -3.76
C ALA A 77 -17.37 -2.24 -2.34
N THR A 78 -17.88 -1.53 -1.33
CA THR A 78 -17.98 -1.99 0.07
C THR A 78 -19.44 -2.22 0.44
N HIS A 79 -20.32 -1.23 0.21
CA HIS A 79 -21.77 -1.28 0.45
C HIS A 79 -22.51 -1.18 -0.88
N GLY A 80 -23.42 -2.11 -1.16
CA GLY A 80 -24.15 -2.23 -2.42
C GLY A 80 -23.29 -2.84 -3.55
N GLY A 81 -23.91 -3.65 -4.40
CA GLY A 81 -23.24 -4.33 -5.53
C GLY A 81 -22.68 -3.38 -6.58
N VAL A 82 -21.90 -3.94 -7.52
CA VAL A 82 -21.35 -3.18 -8.66
C VAL A 82 -22.47 -2.91 -9.67
N SER A 83 -22.85 -1.65 -9.82
CA SER A 83 -23.87 -1.18 -10.76
C SER A 83 -23.70 0.29 -11.08
N ASP A 84 -24.32 0.76 -12.17
CA ASP A 84 -24.33 2.18 -12.52
C ASP A 84 -25.05 3.02 -11.45
N VAL A 85 -26.07 2.47 -10.77
CA VAL A 85 -26.83 3.16 -9.72
C VAL A 85 -25.97 3.37 -8.48
N ASN A 86 -25.25 2.34 -8.05
CA ASN A 86 -24.39 2.36 -6.87
C ASN A 86 -23.03 3.05 -7.11
N ALA A 87 -22.70 3.40 -8.36
CA ALA A 87 -21.52 4.20 -8.66
C ALA A 87 -21.69 5.64 -8.16
N HIS A 88 -20.59 6.28 -7.75
CA HIS A 88 -20.55 7.70 -7.44
C HIS A 88 -20.45 8.54 -8.72
N PRO A 89 -20.84 9.85 -8.67
CA PRO A 89 -21.40 10.63 -7.55
C PRO A 89 -22.86 10.28 -7.20
N HIS A 90 -23.24 10.57 -5.94
CA HIS A 90 -24.63 10.51 -5.48
C HIS A 90 -25.23 11.90 -5.36
N ARG A 91 -26.51 12.03 -5.66
CA ARG A 91 -27.25 13.30 -5.62
C ARG A 91 -28.50 13.18 -4.77
N ALA A 92 -28.71 14.15 -3.88
CA ALA A 92 -29.93 14.35 -3.15
C ALA A 92 -30.30 15.85 -3.17
N GLY A 93 -31.43 16.20 -3.74
CA GLY A 93 -31.87 17.59 -3.87
C GLY A 93 -30.83 18.48 -4.53
N ARG A 94 -30.30 19.47 -3.79
CA ARG A 94 -29.28 20.44 -4.25
C ARG A 94 -27.84 19.99 -4.00
N VAL A 95 -27.63 18.82 -3.44
CA VAL A 95 -26.31 18.30 -3.05
C VAL A 95 -25.89 17.19 -4.00
N THR A 96 -24.69 17.30 -4.53
CA THR A 96 -24.02 16.22 -5.29
C THR A 96 -22.68 15.94 -4.65
N LEU A 97 -22.40 14.67 -4.26
CA LEU A 97 -21.16 14.31 -3.58
C LEU A 97 -20.53 13.01 -4.09
N VAL A 98 -19.22 12.90 -3.83
CA VAL A 98 -18.46 11.66 -3.85
C VAL A 98 -17.91 11.40 -2.44
N HIS A 99 -17.74 10.13 -2.08
CA HIS A 99 -17.34 9.69 -0.76
C HIS A 99 -16.34 8.54 -0.83
N ASN A 100 -15.28 8.64 -0.04
CA ASN A 100 -14.39 7.54 0.31
C ASN A 100 -14.53 7.27 1.80
N GLY A 101 -14.70 6.03 2.20
CA GLY A 101 -14.86 5.62 3.59
C GLY A 101 -16.00 4.65 3.79
N ILE A 102 -16.36 4.44 5.05
CA ILE A 102 -17.52 3.66 5.48
C ILE A 102 -18.27 4.45 6.57
N ILE A 103 -19.56 4.64 6.40
CA ILE A 103 -20.43 5.23 7.42
C ILE A 103 -21.14 4.11 8.17
N GLU A 104 -20.59 3.74 9.31
CA GLU A 104 -21.03 2.59 10.12
C GLU A 104 -22.49 2.70 10.58
N ASN A 105 -22.96 3.92 10.86
CA ASN A 105 -24.30 4.17 11.34
C ASN A 105 -25.30 4.59 10.24
N TYR A 106 -25.04 4.25 8.97
CA TYR A 106 -25.88 4.71 7.85
C TYR A 106 -27.34 4.23 7.95
N GLU A 107 -27.60 3.01 8.48
CA GLU A 107 -28.97 2.52 8.71
C GLU A 107 -29.68 3.33 9.82
N GLU A 108 -28.98 3.66 10.93
CA GLU A 108 -29.52 4.53 11.98
C GLU A 108 -29.90 5.91 11.41
N LEU A 109 -29.05 6.48 10.54
CA LEU A 109 -29.30 7.77 9.88
C LEU A 109 -30.48 7.68 8.91
N LYS A 110 -30.58 6.62 8.13
CA LYS A 110 -31.70 6.36 7.22
C LYS A 110 -33.04 6.34 7.94
N ASP A 111 -33.08 5.64 9.07
CA ASP A 111 -34.30 5.57 9.92
C ASP A 111 -34.60 6.92 10.59
N HIS A 112 -33.57 7.55 11.18
CA HIS A 112 -33.72 8.81 11.91
C HIS A 112 -34.26 9.95 11.03
N PHE A 113 -33.78 10.06 9.80
CA PHE A 113 -34.19 11.09 8.85
C PHE A 113 -35.35 10.67 7.93
N GLY A 114 -35.83 9.43 8.04
CA GLY A 114 -36.95 8.90 7.24
C GLY A 114 -36.66 8.84 5.75
N LEU A 115 -35.46 8.35 5.36
CA LEU A 115 -34.94 8.41 4.00
C LEU A 115 -35.32 7.20 3.13
N ALA A 116 -35.94 6.16 3.67
CA ALA A 116 -36.12 4.86 3.01
C ALA A 116 -36.76 4.95 1.61
N ASP A 117 -37.73 5.86 1.42
CA ASP A 117 -38.44 6.02 0.15
C ASP A 117 -37.77 7.01 -0.81
N GLU A 118 -36.65 7.67 -0.41
CA GLU A 118 -35.96 8.69 -1.20
C GLU A 118 -34.69 8.15 -1.86
N LEU A 119 -34.13 7.06 -1.31
CA LEU A 119 -32.87 6.49 -1.79
C LEU A 119 -33.10 5.57 -2.99
N ILE A 120 -32.19 5.64 -3.97
CA ILE A 120 -32.24 4.81 -5.19
C ILE A 120 -31.10 3.79 -5.23
N SER A 121 -30.03 4.00 -4.44
CA SER A 121 -28.90 3.08 -4.34
C SER A 121 -28.86 2.37 -2.99
N ASP A 122 -28.03 1.32 -2.91
CA ASP A 122 -27.79 0.55 -1.69
C ASP A 122 -26.56 1.07 -0.92
N THR A 123 -26.10 2.32 -1.19
CA THR A 123 -24.84 2.84 -0.64
C THR A 123 -25.09 3.71 0.59
N ASP A 124 -24.19 3.60 1.57
CA ASP A 124 -24.07 4.52 2.69
C ASP A 124 -23.85 5.97 2.24
N SER A 125 -23.17 6.15 1.11
CA SER A 125 -22.84 7.45 0.52
C SER A 125 -24.06 8.24 0.06
N GLU A 126 -25.10 7.59 -0.48
CA GLU A 126 -26.34 8.27 -0.83
C GLU A 126 -27.10 8.72 0.43
N VAL A 127 -27.03 7.93 1.51
CA VAL A 127 -27.58 8.34 2.81
C VAL A 127 -26.92 9.63 3.28
N VAL A 128 -25.59 9.74 3.17
CA VAL A 128 -24.86 10.99 3.51
C VAL A 128 -25.31 12.16 2.64
N ALA A 129 -25.51 11.95 1.33
CA ALA A 129 -25.99 13.01 0.44
C ALA A 129 -27.39 13.51 0.86
N ALA A 130 -28.28 12.58 1.22
CA ALA A 130 -29.62 12.90 1.69
C ALA A 130 -29.61 13.64 3.04
N VAL A 131 -28.80 13.18 4.00
CA VAL A 131 -28.63 13.85 5.32
C VAL A 131 -28.08 15.27 5.13
N LEU A 132 -27.03 15.43 4.30
CA LEU A 132 -26.45 16.73 4.01
C LEU A 132 -27.49 17.68 3.38
N ASN A 133 -28.29 17.18 2.44
CA ASN A 133 -29.37 17.98 1.85
C ASN A 133 -30.45 18.39 2.86
N ARG A 134 -30.72 17.58 3.91
CA ARG A 134 -31.65 17.96 5.01
C ARG A 134 -31.12 19.14 5.82
N PHE A 135 -29.82 19.19 6.07
CA PHE A 135 -29.18 20.30 6.80
C PHE A 135 -28.91 21.52 5.92
N TYR A 136 -28.89 21.36 4.59
CA TYR A 136 -28.54 22.44 3.68
C TYR A 136 -29.67 23.46 3.49
N THR A 137 -29.51 24.62 4.09
CA THR A 137 -30.45 25.76 4.02
C THR A 137 -29.89 26.97 3.25
N GLY A 138 -28.73 26.80 2.56
CA GLY A 138 -28.02 27.84 1.82
C GLY A 138 -26.64 28.18 2.41
N ASP A 139 -26.26 27.57 3.54
CA ASP A 139 -24.92 27.66 4.13
C ASP A 139 -24.22 26.28 4.05
N PRO A 140 -23.22 26.10 3.17
CA PRO A 140 -22.50 24.85 3.04
C PRO A 140 -21.73 24.43 4.28
N HIS A 141 -21.11 25.38 4.98
CA HIS A 141 -20.30 25.08 6.16
C HIS A 141 -21.16 24.53 7.30
N GLU A 142 -22.26 25.24 7.62
CA GLU A 142 -23.17 24.79 8.67
C GLU A 142 -23.74 23.41 8.32
N ALA A 143 -24.15 23.18 7.06
CA ALA A 143 -24.68 21.89 6.62
C ALA A 143 -23.64 20.77 6.74
N LEU A 144 -22.39 20.99 6.32
CA LEU A 144 -21.30 20.02 6.45
C LEU A 144 -20.97 19.74 7.92
N PHE A 145 -20.88 20.79 8.75
CA PHE A 145 -20.59 20.62 10.18
C PHE A 145 -21.70 19.87 10.92
N GLN A 146 -22.96 20.11 10.59
CA GLN A 146 -24.08 19.35 11.19
C GLN A 146 -24.06 17.89 10.71
N THR A 147 -23.79 17.66 9.43
CA THR A 147 -23.73 16.32 8.87
C THR A 147 -22.65 15.49 9.55
N VAL A 148 -21.40 15.98 9.60
CA VAL A 148 -20.27 15.19 10.14
C VAL A 148 -20.40 14.90 11.64
N LYS A 149 -21.15 15.71 12.40
CA LYS A 149 -21.49 15.42 13.81
C LYS A 149 -22.39 14.20 13.97
N CYS A 150 -23.15 13.84 12.93
CA CYS A 150 -24.04 12.69 12.95
C CYS A 150 -23.37 11.41 12.43
N LEU A 151 -22.23 11.53 11.71
CA LEU A 151 -21.55 10.40 11.11
C LEU A 151 -20.70 9.63 12.13
N LYS A 152 -20.70 8.30 12.04
CA LYS A 152 -19.75 7.41 12.69
C LYS A 152 -18.97 6.65 11.61
N GLY A 153 -17.67 6.43 11.84
CA GLY A 153 -16.78 5.77 10.89
C GLY A 153 -15.85 6.72 10.16
N THR A 154 -15.30 6.27 9.04
CA THR A 154 -14.31 7.00 8.25
C THR A 154 -14.96 7.66 7.03
N PHE A 155 -14.54 8.88 6.69
CA PHE A 155 -15.08 9.55 5.51
C PHE A 155 -14.11 10.57 4.91
N ALA A 156 -14.22 10.72 3.60
CA ALA A 156 -13.76 11.86 2.82
C ALA A 156 -14.89 12.26 1.88
N LEU A 157 -15.52 13.38 2.14
CA LEU A 157 -16.65 13.91 1.37
C LEU A 157 -16.15 15.04 0.48
N VAL A 158 -16.52 14.99 -0.80
CA VAL A 158 -16.29 16.09 -1.74
C VAL A 158 -17.61 16.43 -2.42
N VAL A 159 -18.02 17.69 -2.33
CA VAL A 159 -19.39 18.12 -2.51
C VAL A 159 -19.46 19.33 -3.46
N ILE A 160 -20.48 19.33 -4.33
CA ILE A 160 -20.94 20.49 -5.10
C ILE A 160 -22.37 20.81 -4.67
N PHE A 161 -22.65 22.09 -4.42
CA PHE A 161 -24.01 22.61 -4.18
C PHE A 161 -24.52 23.33 -5.45
N ASP A 162 -25.74 23.04 -5.85
CA ASP A 162 -26.34 23.57 -7.10
C ASP A 162 -26.37 25.11 -7.18
N ASP A 163 -26.50 25.76 -6.03
CA ASP A 163 -26.57 27.23 -5.92
C ASP A 163 -25.19 27.91 -5.70
N ILE A 164 -24.13 27.11 -5.59
CA ILE A 164 -22.72 27.58 -5.53
C ILE A 164 -21.89 26.75 -6.52
N PRO A 165 -22.15 26.85 -7.82
CA PRO A 165 -21.65 25.89 -8.82
C PRO A 165 -20.14 25.99 -9.10
N ASP A 166 -19.47 27.08 -8.69
CA ASP A 166 -18.07 27.34 -9.00
C ASP A 166 -17.11 26.92 -7.88
N VAL A 167 -17.66 26.40 -6.77
CA VAL A 167 -16.88 26.01 -5.59
C VAL A 167 -17.06 24.54 -5.26
N ILE A 168 -15.96 23.85 -5.01
CA ILE A 168 -15.97 22.50 -4.49
C ILE A 168 -15.68 22.55 -2.99
N PHE A 169 -16.49 21.87 -2.21
CA PHE A 169 -16.31 21.73 -0.77
C PHE A 169 -15.79 20.34 -0.44
N ALA A 170 -14.86 20.26 0.51
CA ALA A 170 -14.35 18.99 1.01
C ALA A 170 -14.25 19.00 2.53
N ILE A 171 -14.55 17.84 3.14
CA ILE A 171 -14.33 17.58 4.58
C ILE A 171 -14.01 16.11 4.77
N ARG A 172 -13.11 15.80 5.72
CA ARG A 172 -12.71 14.41 5.97
C ARG A 172 -12.55 14.07 7.44
N ASN A 173 -12.61 12.77 7.72
CA ASN A 173 -12.14 12.10 8.91
C ASN A 173 -11.44 10.79 8.50
N VAL A 174 -10.17 10.62 8.84
CA VAL A 174 -9.29 9.49 8.51
C VAL A 174 -9.00 9.36 7.01
N SER A 175 -10.01 9.11 6.15
CA SER A 175 -9.83 8.92 4.70
C SER A 175 -9.08 10.10 4.06
N PRO A 176 -7.99 9.88 3.28
CA PRO A 176 -7.12 10.96 2.83
C PRO A 176 -7.75 11.81 1.72
N ILE A 177 -7.53 13.14 1.81
CA ILE A 177 -7.68 14.09 0.71
C ILE A 177 -6.51 15.06 0.75
N VAL A 178 -5.99 15.38 -0.42
CA VAL A 178 -4.99 16.44 -0.64
C VAL A 178 -5.56 17.49 -1.59
N ALA A 179 -5.11 18.74 -1.45
CA ALA A 179 -5.48 19.84 -2.34
C ALA A 179 -4.23 20.58 -2.80
N ALA A 180 -4.26 21.12 -4.03
CA ALA A 180 -3.11 21.80 -4.64
C ALA A 180 -3.53 22.93 -5.56
N TYR A 181 -2.67 23.93 -5.66
CA TYR A 181 -2.71 24.92 -6.73
C TYR A 181 -2.08 24.34 -8.00
N ARG A 182 -2.67 24.68 -9.15
CA ARG A 182 -2.15 24.40 -10.47
C ARG A 182 -2.13 25.70 -11.29
N GLU A 183 -1.39 25.72 -12.39
CA GLU A 183 -1.37 26.90 -13.28
C GLU A 183 -2.75 27.24 -13.86
N ASP A 184 -3.58 26.23 -14.04
CA ASP A 184 -4.89 26.31 -14.70
C ASP A 184 -6.08 26.28 -13.72
N GLY A 185 -5.84 26.22 -12.39
CA GLY A 185 -6.91 26.17 -11.40
C GLY A 185 -6.47 25.57 -10.07
N THR A 186 -7.42 25.04 -9.33
CA THR A 186 -7.19 24.26 -8.11
C THR A 186 -7.70 22.84 -8.26
N MET A 187 -7.06 21.91 -7.58
CA MET A 187 -7.39 20.49 -7.64
C MET A 187 -7.34 19.86 -6.26
N LEU A 188 -8.25 18.95 -5.99
CA LEU A 188 -8.14 18.02 -4.89
C LEU A 188 -8.17 16.58 -5.39
N ALA A 189 -7.55 15.68 -4.62
CA ALA A 189 -7.55 14.26 -4.91
C ALA A 189 -7.41 13.44 -3.62
N SER A 190 -7.78 12.18 -3.67
CA SER A 190 -7.53 11.24 -2.57
C SER A 190 -6.10 10.73 -2.51
N ASP A 191 -5.26 11.08 -3.49
CA ASP A 191 -3.84 10.73 -3.53
C ASP A 191 -3.07 11.79 -4.32
N VAL A 192 -1.85 12.11 -3.88
CA VAL A 192 -0.97 13.09 -4.52
C VAL A 192 -0.62 12.70 -5.97
N ALA A 193 -0.58 11.40 -6.27
CA ALA A 193 -0.31 10.91 -7.62
C ALA A 193 -1.30 11.46 -8.68
N ALA A 194 -2.54 11.73 -8.27
CA ALA A 194 -3.57 12.26 -9.16
C ALA A 194 -3.47 13.78 -9.43
N LEU A 195 -2.67 14.52 -8.63
CA LEU A 195 -2.45 15.96 -8.87
C LEU A 195 -1.66 16.20 -10.16
N GLY A 196 -0.99 15.15 -10.68
CA GLY A 196 -0.20 15.20 -11.89
C GLY A 196 1.04 16.09 -11.77
N GLY A 197 1.85 16.17 -12.84
CA GLY A 197 3.07 16.99 -12.88
C GLY A 197 2.86 18.50 -12.94
N GLN A 198 1.64 19.01 -12.71
CA GLN A 198 1.30 20.43 -12.78
C GLN A 198 1.21 21.11 -11.40
N ALA A 199 1.25 20.34 -10.31
CA ALA A 199 1.35 20.84 -8.95
C ALA A 199 2.81 20.72 -8.46
N THR A 200 3.32 21.74 -7.80
CA THR A 200 4.67 21.76 -7.19
C THR A 200 4.62 21.49 -5.69
N ASN A 201 3.48 21.73 -5.08
CA ASN A 201 3.21 21.50 -3.66
C ASN A 201 1.75 21.08 -3.47
N TYR A 202 1.45 20.54 -2.31
CA TYR A 202 0.11 20.12 -1.92
C TYR A 202 -0.13 20.30 -0.44
N MET A 203 -1.38 20.49 -0.06
CA MET A 203 -1.86 20.51 1.31
C MET A 203 -2.57 19.19 1.61
N VAL A 204 -2.32 18.58 2.76
CA VAL A 204 -3.20 17.53 3.30
C VAL A 204 -4.38 18.21 3.97
N VAL A 205 -5.60 17.90 3.53
CA VAL A 205 -6.82 18.46 4.16
C VAL A 205 -6.85 18.03 5.62
N PRO A 206 -6.90 18.95 6.60
CA PRO A 206 -6.97 18.58 8.00
C PRO A 206 -8.28 17.90 8.36
N GLU A 207 -8.28 17.00 9.35
CA GLU A 207 -9.50 16.33 9.80
C GLU A 207 -10.50 17.32 10.39
N TYR A 208 -11.79 17.10 10.08
CA TYR A 208 -12.89 17.96 10.55
C TYR A 208 -12.72 19.44 10.17
N HIS A 209 -12.04 19.73 9.05
CA HIS A 209 -11.98 21.06 8.45
C HIS A 209 -12.69 21.06 7.12
N VAL A 210 -13.46 22.11 6.86
CA VAL A 210 -14.04 22.34 5.53
C VAL A 210 -13.00 23.05 4.68
N VAL A 211 -12.76 22.50 3.51
CA VAL A 211 -11.92 23.13 2.48
C VAL A 211 -12.82 23.57 1.33
N GLU A 212 -12.71 24.83 0.94
CA GLU A 212 -13.28 25.38 -0.29
C GLU A 212 -12.21 25.45 -1.35
N LEU A 213 -12.50 24.86 -2.51
CA LEU A 213 -11.70 25.08 -3.72
C LEU A 213 -12.42 26.06 -4.64
N HIS A 214 -11.81 27.20 -4.84
CA HIS A 214 -12.14 28.17 -5.88
C HIS A 214 -11.14 28.05 -7.03
N THR A 215 -11.45 28.61 -8.21
CA THR A 215 -10.57 28.54 -9.39
C THR A 215 -9.12 28.98 -9.11
N ASP A 216 -8.91 29.94 -8.23
CA ASP A 216 -7.62 30.56 -7.95
C ASP A 216 -7.28 30.65 -6.45
N ASP A 217 -8.11 30.03 -5.58
CA ASP A 217 -7.93 30.10 -4.12
C ASP A 217 -8.36 28.80 -3.44
N ILE A 218 -7.67 28.44 -2.34
CA ILE A 218 -8.00 27.33 -1.46
C ILE A 218 -8.15 27.89 -0.05
N ARG A 219 -9.32 27.70 0.55
CA ARG A 219 -9.63 28.18 1.90
C ARG A 219 -9.93 27.04 2.84
N VAL A 220 -9.43 27.12 4.06
CA VAL A 220 -9.59 26.07 5.09
C VAL A 220 -10.30 26.66 6.30
N TYR A 221 -11.38 26.01 6.76
CA TYR A 221 -12.17 26.45 7.89
C TYR A 221 -12.28 25.35 8.94
N ASN A 222 -12.07 25.68 10.21
CA ASN A 222 -12.26 24.74 11.31
C ASN A 222 -13.76 24.57 11.66
N MET A 223 -14.07 23.65 12.60
CA MET A 223 -15.46 23.38 13.05
C MET A 223 -16.16 24.57 13.73
N LYS A 224 -15.45 25.68 13.99
CA LYS A 224 -16.05 26.95 14.48
C LYS A 224 -16.30 27.95 13.34
N ASN A 225 -16.07 27.53 12.10
CA ASN A 225 -16.13 28.39 10.91
C ASN A 225 -15.10 29.52 10.92
N GLU A 226 -13.93 29.29 11.52
CA GLU A 226 -12.81 30.22 11.51
C GLU A 226 -11.83 29.84 10.40
N LEU A 227 -11.40 30.83 9.62
CA LEU A 227 -10.40 30.64 8.55
C LEU A 227 -9.06 30.25 9.18
N CYS A 228 -8.47 29.17 8.70
CA CYS A 228 -7.19 28.63 9.14
C CYS A 228 -6.12 28.82 8.06
N GLU A 229 -4.86 28.90 8.50
CA GLU A 229 -3.72 28.87 7.59
C GLU A 229 -3.53 27.46 7.02
N ALA A 230 -3.29 27.36 5.71
CA ALA A 230 -3.04 26.10 5.03
C ALA A 230 -1.53 25.81 4.97
N GLU A 231 -1.13 24.61 5.41
CA GLU A 231 0.26 24.15 5.33
C GLU A 231 0.47 23.35 4.05
N PHE A 232 1.41 23.76 3.21
CA PHE A 232 1.76 23.10 1.96
C PHE A 232 3.09 22.34 2.08
N LEU A 233 3.11 21.12 1.55
CA LEU A 233 4.28 20.25 1.44
C LEU A 233 4.77 20.25 -0.02
N ASP A 234 6.07 20.31 -0.23
CA ASP A 234 6.65 20.22 -1.56
C ASP A 234 6.50 18.81 -2.16
N ILE A 235 6.24 18.74 -3.46
CA ILE A 235 6.29 17.50 -4.22
C ILE A 235 7.75 17.31 -4.67
N ASP A 236 8.51 16.49 -3.96
CA ASP A 236 9.94 16.29 -4.16
C ASP A 236 10.30 15.02 -4.95
N TRP A 237 9.31 14.34 -5.54
CA TRP A 237 9.53 13.20 -6.42
C TRP A 237 9.20 13.52 -7.88
N ASP A 238 9.95 12.87 -8.75
CA ASP A 238 9.76 12.98 -10.20
C ASP A 238 8.46 12.25 -10.62
N THR A 239 7.39 13.01 -10.81
CA THR A 239 6.09 12.48 -11.27
C THR A 239 6.16 11.86 -12.67
N THR A 240 7.20 12.15 -13.47
CA THR A 240 7.40 11.53 -14.79
C THR A 240 7.81 10.07 -14.69
N ARG A 241 8.35 9.65 -13.54
CA ARG A 241 8.70 8.24 -13.26
C ARG A 241 7.49 7.36 -12.97
N ALA A 242 6.30 7.92 -12.76
CA ALA A 242 5.08 7.16 -12.53
C ALA A 242 4.57 6.40 -13.78
N GLY A 243 5.05 6.70 -14.98
CA GLY A 243 4.67 5.99 -16.20
C GLY A 243 5.30 4.60 -16.32
N LYS A 244 4.68 3.69 -17.09
CA LYS A 244 5.20 2.32 -17.37
C LYS A 244 6.53 2.30 -18.12
N GLY A 245 6.85 3.36 -18.87
CA GLY A 245 7.98 3.34 -19.78
C GLY A 245 7.83 2.27 -20.85
N ASN A 246 8.90 1.49 -21.07
CA ASN A 246 8.92 0.41 -22.06
C ASN A 246 8.46 -0.96 -21.52
N TYR A 247 7.98 -1.02 -20.28
CA TYR A 247 7.55 -2.28 -19.68
C TYR A 247 6.07 -2.56 -20.01
N PRO A 248 5.69 -3.82 -20.20
CA PRO A 248 4.30 -4.20 -20.46
C PRO A 248 3.42 -3.96 -19.22
N PHE A 249 4.00 -4.14 -18.02
CA PHE A 249 3.31 -4.00 -16.74
C PHE A 249 4.13 -3.16 -15.74
N TYR A 250 3.43 -2.47 -14.82
CA TYR A 250 4.08 -1.76 -13.71
C TYR A 250 4.85 -2.71 -12.80
N MET A 251 4.28 -3.88 -12.51
CA MET A 251 4.93 -4.87 -11.64
C MET A 251 6.32 -5.27 -12.17
N GLU A 252 6.48 -5.51 -13.48
CA GLU A 252 7.81 -5.80 -14.04
C GLU A 252 8.75 -4.62 -13.88
N LYS A 253 8.30 -3.39 -14.23
CA LYS A 253 9.09 -2.19 -14.04
C LYS A 253 9.58 -2.06 -12.60
N GLU A 254 8.68 -2.23 -11.63
CA GLU A 254 8.96 -2.07 -10.20
C GLU A 254 9.89 -3.17 -9.67
N ILE A 255 9.80 -4.40 -10.19
CA ILE A 255 10.78 -5.45 -9.92
C ILE A 255 12.17 -5.05 -10.45
N MET A 256 12.24 -4.51 -11.66
CA MET A 256 13.50 -4.07 -12.27
C MET A 256 14.11 -2.83 -11.62
N GLU A 257 13.32 -2.00 -10.94
CA GLU A 257 13.78 -0.79 -10.23
C GLU A 257 14.38 -1.08 -8.85
N GLN A 258 14.28 -2.30 -8.32
CA GLN A 258 14.72 -2.63 -6.95
C GLN A 258 16.19 -2.29 -6.65
N PRO A 259 17.18 -2.53 -7.54
CA PRO A 259 18.54 -2.18 -7.25
C PRO A 259 18.72 -0.68 -6.93
N GLU A 260 18.13 0.18 -7.74
CA GLU A 260 18.20 1.63 -7.54
C GLU A 260 17.37 2.10 -6.33
N ALA A 261 16.21 1.50 -6.09
CA ALA A 261 15.38 1.80 -4.93
C ALA A 261 16.09 1.48 -3.60
N ILE A 262 16.79 0.35 -3.53
CA ILE A 262 17.57 -0.03 -2.34
C ILE A 262 18.76 0.93 -2.14
N LYS A 263 19.48 1.30 -3.21
CA LYS A 263 20.55 2.31 -3.12
C LYS A 263 20.01 3.63 -2.55
N ALA A 264 18.86 4.11 -3.06
CA ALA A 264 18.23 5.32 -2.58
C ALA A 264 17.79 5.21 -1.10
N THR A 265 17.29 4.04 -0.67
CA THR A 265 16.91 3.76 0.72
C THR A 265 18.12 3.81 1.66
N LEU A 266 19.24 3.24 1.25
CA LEU A 266 20.43 3.12 2.08
C LEU A 266 21.29 4.39 2.08
N ALA A 267 21.27 5.19 1.00
CA ALA A 267 22.13 6.36 0.82
C ALA A 267 22.14 7.34 2.01
N PRO A 268 21.01 7.78 2.58
CA PRO A 268 21.01 8.69 3.73
C PRO A 268 21.46 8.03 5.03
N ARG A 269 21.53 6.70 5.08
CA ARG A 269 21.81 5.89 6.29
C ARG A 269 23.21 5.29 6.31
N TYR A 270 23.96 5.49 5.25
CA TYR A 270 25.34 5.05 5.11
C TYR A 270 26.25 6.27 4.97
N VAL A 271 26.87 6.68 6.08
CA VAL A 271 27.69 7.89 6.16
C VAL A 271 29.08 7.51 6.67
N ASP A 272 30.15 7.89 5.94
CA ASP A 272 31.56 7.65 6.29
C ASP A 272 31.88 6.19 6.67
N GLY A 273 31.26 5.25 5.97
CA GLY A 273 31.50 3.81 6.20
C GLY A 273 30.73 3.21 7.37
N ARG A 274 29.80 3.94 7.96
CA ARG A 274 29.02 3.54 9.15
C ARG A 274 27.52 3.73 8.94
N ILE A 275 26.73 3.03 9.75
CA ILE A 275 25.28 3.20 9.76
C ILE A 275 24.91 4.40 10.65
N SER A 276 24.19 5.36 10.09
CA SER A 276 23.63 6.51 10.79
C SER A 276 22.12 6.63 10.51
N LEU A 277 21.35 6.95 11.55
CA LEU A 277 19.92 7.31 11.43
C LEU A 277 19.69 8.79 11.74
N GLU A 278 20.73 9.60 11.67
CA GLU A 278 20.67 11.02 11.93
C GLU A 278 19.75 11.75 10.93
N ALA A 279 19.81 11.33 9.65
CA ALA A 279 18.93 11.86 8.61
C ALA A 279 17.44 11.51 8.83
N ASP A 280 17.15 10.44 9.56
CA ASP A 280 15.80 10.02 9.95
C ASP A 280 15.36 10.66 11.29
N GLY A 281 16.25 11.40 11.97
CA GLY A 281 16.00 12.00 13.27
C GLY A 281 15.77 10.99 14.40
N VAL A 282 16.17 9.73 14.24
CA VAL A 282 15.99 8.69 15.26
C VAL A 282 17.14 8.74 16.28
N PRO A 283 16.88 9.09 17.56
CA PRO A 283 17.93 9.20 18.56
C PRO A 283 18.47 7.82 18.99
N ASP A 284 19.77 7.73 19.23
CA ASP A 284 20.44 6.51 19.69
C ASP A 284 19.92 6.01 21.05
N ASP A 285 19.49 6.91 21.92
CA ASP A 285 18.95 6.56 23.24
C ASP A 285 17.62 5.81 23.16
N VAL A 286 16.76 6.11 22.19
CA VAL A 286 15.54 5.36 21.90
C VAL A 286 15.89 3.92 21.52
N LEU A 287 16.87 3.74 20.64
CA LEU A 287 17.32 2.42 20.19
C LEU A 287 18.03 1.64 21.29
N LYS A 288 18.75 2.34 22.17
CA LYS A 288 19.52 1.74 23.25
C LYS A 288 18.64 1.28 24.42
N ASN A 289 17.61 2.07 24.75
CA ASN A 289 16.85 1.91 25.99
C ASN A 289 15.59 1.04 25.83
N CYS A 290 15.10 0.79 24.60
CA CYS A 290 13.96 -0.10 24.41
C CYS A 290 14.30 -1.54 24.87
N GLU A 291 13.39 -2.18 25.59
CA GLU A 291 13.58 -3.56 26.05
C GLU A 291 13.00 -4.59 25.07
N ARG A 292 12.02 -4.20 24.26
CA ARG A 292 11.38 -5.02 23.24
C ARG A 292 10.99 -4.20 22.02
N VAL A 293 10.85 -4.89 20.92
CA VAL A 293 10.39 -4.31 19.65
C VAL A 293 9.08 -4.99 19.27
N CYS A 294 8.09 -4.22 18.82
CA CYS A 294 6.85 -4.72 18.27
C CYS A 294 6.63 -4.12 16.89
N VAL A 295 6.41 -4.97 15.88
CA VAL A 295 6.02 -4.54 14.54
C VAL A 295 4.51 -4.66 14.41
N VAL A 296 3.87 -3.61 13.89
CA VAL A 296 2.46 -3.61 13.49
C VAL A 296 2.38 -3.30 11.99
N ALA A 297 1.84 -4.21 11.21
CA ALA A 297 1.76 -4.08 9.76
C ALA A 297 0.73 -5.06 9.16
N CYS A 298 0.40 -4.87 7.88
CA CYS A 298 -0.48 -5.75 7.11
C CYS A 298 0.26 -6.35 5.91
N GLY A 299 -0.08 -7.60 5.54
CA GLY A 299 0.35 -8.25 4.30
C GLY A 299 1.87 -8.24 4.09
N THR A 300 2.30 -7.78 2.93
CA THR A 300 3.72 -7.68 2.53
C THR A 300 4.59 -6.92 3.54
N ALA A 301 4.08 -5.83 4.12
CA ALA A 301 4.81 -5.05 5.12
C ALA A 301 5.04 -5.85 6.43
N MET A 302 4.07 -6.67 6.83
CA MET A 302 4.23 -7.58 7.97
C MET A 302 5.31 -8.64 7.68
N HIS A 303 5.37 -9.17 6.44
CA HIS A 303 6.44 -10.11 6.05
C HIS A 303 7.83 -9.46 6.08
N ALA A 304 7.96 -8.16 5.77
CA ALA A 304 9.23 -7.44 5.98
C ALA A 304 9.62 -7.40 7.47
N GLY A 305 8.64 -7.24 8.36
CA GLY A 305 8.82 -7.37 9.81
C GLY A 305 9.30 -8.74 10.23
N LEU A 306 8.76 -9.84 9.65
CA LEU A 306 9.20 -11.21 9.95
C LEU A 306 10.66 -11.48 9.51
N VAL A 307 11.08 -10.92 8.38
CA VAL A 307 12.49 -10.95 7.96
C VAL A 307 13.36 -10.21 8.97
N ALA A 308 12.98 -9.01 9.39
CA ALA A 308 13.68 -8.23 10.41
C ALA A 308 13.73 -8.93 11.77
N GLN A 309 12.66 -9.63 12.16
CA GLN A 309 12.63 -10.41 13.41
C GLN A 309 13.74 -11.46 13.48
N SER A 310 14.07 -12.08 12.35
CA SER A 310 15.17 -13.05 12.28
C SER A 310 16.51 -12.41 12.65
N LEU A 311 16.75 -11.16 12.21
CA LEU A 311 17.97 -10.40 12.51
C LEU A 311 18.00 -9.95 13.98
N VAL A 312 16.90 -9.38 14.48
CA VAL A 312 16.81 -8.95 15.89
C VAL A 312 17.11 -10.11 16.82
N ARG A 313 16.56 -11.29 16.56
CA ARG A 313 16.82 -12.49 17.35
C ARG A 313 18.27 -12.98 17.25
N SER A 314 18.85 -12.96 16.06
CA SER A 314 20.21 -13.48 15.84
C SER A 314 21.29 -12.50 16.30
N ILE A 315 21.16 -11.20 16.01
CA ILE A 315 22.16 -10.17 16.27
C ILE A 315 21.98 -9.56 17.67
N LEU A 316 20.77 -9.06 17.98
CA LEU A 316 20.50 -8.31 19.20
C LEU A 316 20.13 -9.19 20.39
N ARG A 317 19.71 -10.45 20.15
CA ARG A 317 19.20 -11.37 21.17
C ARG A 317 18.05 -10.77 21.98
N MET A 318 17.24 -9.95 21.31
CA MET A 318 16.08 -9.27 21.87
C MET A 318 14.79 -9.97 21.48
N HIS A 319 13.74 -9.72 22.29
CA HIS A 319 12.38 -10.07 21.94
C HIS A 319 11.83 -9.10 20.91
N MET A 320 11.28 -9.63 19.83
CA MET A 320 10.58 -8.88 18.81
C MET A 320 9.33 -9.64 18.42
N GLU A 321 8.20 -9.00 18.56
CA GLU A 321 6.90 -9.46 18.08
C GLU A 321 6.61 -8.86 16.71
N VAL A 322 5.88 -9.58 15.89
CA VAL A 322 5.41 -9.10 14.59
C VAL A 322 3.94 -9.48 14.51
N GLU A 323 3.08 -8.48 14.57
CA GLU A 323 1.64 -8.64 14.72
C GLU A 323 0.88 -8.18 13.50
N TYR A 324 -0.20 -8.86 13.18
CA TYR A 324 -1.19 -8.35 12.25
C TYR A 324 -1.83 -7.10 12.84
N ALA A 325 -1.71 -5.99 12.15
CA ALA A 325 -2.24 -4.73 12.66
C ALA A 325 -3.75 -4.76 12.88
N SER A 326 -4.50 -5.52 12.05
CA SER A 326 -5.95 -5.73 12.20
C SER A 326 -6.33 -6.45 13.49
N GLU A 327 -5.44 -7.30 14.04
CA GLU A 327 -5.73 -8.09 15.24
C GLU A 327 -5.14 -7.45 16.51
N PHE A 328 -4.13 -6.56 16.33
CA PHE A 328 -3.27 -6.06 17.40
C PHE A 328 -4.03 -5.54 18.62
N MET A 329 -5.03 -4.67 18.41
CA MET A 329 -5.79 -4.08 19.52
C MET A 329 -6.69 -5.09 20.24
N TYR A 330 -7.11 -6.14 19.55
CA TYR A 330 -8.06 -7.14 20.05
C TYR A 330 -7.38 -8.29 20.80
N MET A 331 -6.05 -8.37 20.72
CA MET A 331 -5.24 -9.41 21.37
C MET A 331 -4.64 -8.97 22.70
N ASP A 332 -5.05 -7.81 23.25
CA ASP A 332 -4.55 -7.26 24.51
C ASP A 332 -3.01 -7.22 24.55
N PRO A 333 -2.33 -6.54 23.60
CA PRO A 333 -0.87 -6.59 23.50
C PRO A 333 -0.18 -5.97 24.70
N VAL A 334 0.96 -6.56 25.10
CA VAL A 334 1.76 -6.07 26.24
C VAL A 334 2.65 -4.92 25.76
N ILE A 335 2.15 -3.71 25.80
CA ILE A 335 2.81 -2.47 25.35
C ILE A 335 2.98 -1.52 26.53
N ASP A 336 4.16 -0.89 26.60
CA ASP A 336 4.52 0.11 27.60
C ASP A 336 5.59 1.09 27.05
N ASP A 337 6.10 1.97 27.93
CA ASP A 337 7.13 2.97 27.62
C ASP A 337 8.52 2.38 27.29
N LYS A 338 8.73 1.08 27.46
CA LYS A 338 9.94 0.34 27.09
C LYS A 338 9.82 -0.40 25.75
N THR A 339 8.66 -0.32 25.14
CA THR A 339 8.38 -0.92 23.84
C THR A 339 8.68 0.09 22.72
N LEU A 340 9.47 -0.35 21.72
CA LEU A 340 9.63 0.38 20.47
C LEU A 340 8.69 -0.25 19.43
N VAL A 341 7.70 0.52 18.97
CA VAL A 341 6.76 0.06 17.94
C VAL A 341 7.23 0.49 16.56
N LEU A 342 7.29 -0.45 15.64
CA LEU A 342 7.62 -0.22 14.23
C LEU A 342 6.34 -0.36 13.40
N ALA A 343 5.82 0.75 12.89
CA ALA A 343 4.68 0.77 11.97
C ALA A 343 5.20 0.74 10.53
N ILE A 344 4.93 -0.35 9.81
CA ILE A 344 5.44 -0.54 8.46
C ILE A 344 4.29 -0.45 7.46
N SER A 345 4.40 0.45 6.48
CA SER A 345 3.40 0.62 5.42
C SER A 345 4.04 1.27 4.19
N GLN A 346 3.71 0.79 2.99
CA GLN A 346 4.15 1.45 1.76
C GLN A 346 3.49 2.82 1.62
N SER A 347 2.17 2.88 1.73
CA SER A 347 1.39 4.11 1.56
C SER A 347 1.38 5.03 2.78
N GLY A 348 1.57 4.45 3.99
CA GLY A 348 1.35 5.15 5.25
C GLY A 348 -0.11 5.52 5.54
N GLU A 349 -1.06 4.91 4.79
CA GLU A 349 -2.50 5.15 4.90
C GLU A 349 -3.28 3.87 5.22
N THR A 350 -2.61 2.77 5.57
CA THR A 350 -3.28 1.52 5.97
C THR A 350 -3.96 1.71 7.32
N ILE A 351 -5.30 1.64 7.34
CA ILE A 351 -6.09 2.00 8.52
C ILE A 351 -5.73 1.14 9.74
N ASP A 352 -5.69 -0.18 9.59
CA ASP A 352 -5.36 -1.08 10.69
C ASP A 352 -3.99 -0.72 11.31
N THR A 353 -2.99 -0.44 10.47
CA THR A 353 -1.65 -0.05 10.94
C THR A 353 -1.65 1.30 11.66
N LEU A 354 -2.46 2.24 11.19
CA LEU A 354 -2.63 3.55 11.81
C LEU A 354 -3.28 3.43 13.20
N GLU A 355 -4.36 2.67 13.31
CA GLU A 355 -5.07 2.49 14.58
C GLU A 355 -4.23 1.68 15.58
N ALA A 356 -3.53 0.63 15.14
CA ALA A 356 -2.56 -0.11 15.96
C ALA A 356 -1.44 0.81 16.49
N LEU A 357 -0.91 1.71 15.65
CA LEU A 357 0.09 2.70 16.04
C LEU A 357 -0.46 3.67 17.10
N LYS A 358 -1.64 4.24 16.88
CA LYS A 358 -2.30 5.16 17.84
C LYS A 358 -2.53 4.46 19.17
N TYR A 359 -3.04 3.23 19.14
CA TYR A 359 -3.23 2.42 20.35
C TYR A 359 -1.92 2.24 21.10
N ALA A 360 -0.86 1.77 20.43
CA ALA A 360 0.44 1.54 21.06
C ALA A 360 1.03 2.82 21.70
N ARG A 361 0.93 3.96 21.00
CA ARG A 361 1.36 5.25 21.54
C ARG A 361 0.53 5.69 22.75
N SER A 362 -0.77 5.41 22.77
CA SER A 362 -1.63 5.67 23.94
C SER A 362 -1.21 4.87 25.18
N GLN A 363 -0.53 3.74 25.00
CA GLN A 363 0.04 2.92 26.07
C GLN A 363 1.47 3.38 26.47
N GLY A 364 2.00 4.46 25.87
CA GLY A 364 3.30 5.06 26.18
C GLY A 364 4.47 4.59 25.32
N ALA A 365 4.26 3.71 24.34
CA ALA A 365 5.32 3.23 23.45
C ALA A 365 5.88 4.35 22.58
N LYS A 366 7.20 4.29 22.31
CA LYS A 366 7.84 5.07 21.26
C LYS A 366 7.65 4.39 19.91
N SER A 367 7.55 5.18 18.84
CA SER A 367 7.22 4.68 17.52
C SER A 367 8.18 5.16 16.43
N ILE A 368 8.51 4.24 15.51
CA ILE A 368 9.19 4.54 14.26
C ILE A 368 8.30 4.03 13.12
N ALA A 369 7.97 4.89 12.16
CA ALA A 369 7.32 4.48 10.94
C ALA A 369 8.34 4.17 9.85
N VAL A 370 8.16 3.07 9.11
CA VAL A 370 8.92 2.74 7.89
C VAL A 370 7.97 2.86 6.70
N ILE A 371 8.09 3.94 5.95
CA ILE A 371 7.06 4.38 4.99
C ILE A 371 7.70 4.89 3.70
N ASN A 372 6.96 4.80 2.58
CA ASN A 372 7.42 5.35 1.31
C ASN A 372 6.82 6.75 1.00
N VAL A 373 5.58 7.01 1.44
CA VAL A 373 4.86 8.24 1.10
C VAL A 373 5.03 9.29 2.19
N LYS A 374 5.64 10.43 1.85
CA LYS A 374 5.82 11.56 2.77
C LYS A 374 4.48 12.19 3.15
N GLY A 375 4.39 12.68 4.38
CA GLY A 375 3.20 13.37 4.89
C GLY A 375 1.95 12.48 5.06
N SER A 376 2.09 11.16 4.95
CA SER A 376 1.00 10.21 5.19
C SER A 376 0.53 10.20 6.64
N SER A 377 -0.64 9.64 6.90
CA SER A 377 -1.25 9.61 8.24
C SER A 377 -0.37 8.91 9.28
N ILE A 378 0.20 7.75 8.93
CA ILE A 378 1.14 7.03 9.83
C ILE A 378 2.42 7.86 10.06
N ALA A 379 2.91 8.60 9.04
CA ALA A 379 4.07 9.47 9.20
C ALA A 379 3.82 10.58 10.23
N ARG A 380 2.65 11.22 10.17
CA ARG A 380 2.28 12.32 11.09
C ARG A 380 2.02 11.83 12.51
N GLU A 381 1.53 10.61 12.67
CA GLU A 381 1.24 10.01 13.97
C GLU A 381 2.45 9.36 14.64
N SER A 382 3.56 9.16 13.95
CA SER A 382 4.76 8.52 14.52
C SER A 382 5.70 9.52 15.19
N ASP A 383 6.44 9.07 16.21
CA ASP A 383 7.49 9.90 16.82
C ASP A 383 8.67 10.14 15.85
N TYR A 384 9.02 9.11 15.05
CA TYR A 384 10.11 9.16 14.06
C TYR A 384 9.68 8.46 12.77
N VAL A 385 10.27 8.90 11.63
CA VAL A 385 9.92 8.36 10.31
C VAL A 385 11.16 8.01 9.51
N MET A 386 11.23 6.77 9.06
CA MET A 386 12.23 6.28 8.12
C MET A 386 11.60 6.13 6.74
N TYR A 387 11.89 7.04 5.82
CA TYR A 387 11.40 6.95 4.44
C TYR A 387 12.20 5.94 3.62
N THR A 388 11.51 5.13 2.80
CA THR A 388 12.15 4.09 1.98
C THR A 388 12.68 4.62 0.64
N TYR A 389 12.25 5.80 0.21
CA TYR A 389 12.67 6.43 -1.05
C TYR A 389 12.54 5.51 -2.28
N ALA A 390 11.59 4.58 -2.26
CA ALA A 390 11.38 3.61 -3.35
C ALA A 390 10.79 4.24 -4.62
N GLY A 391 10.38 5.51 -4.55
CA GLY A 391 9.60 6.16 -5.61
C GLY A 391 8.17 5.59 -5.71
N PRO A 392 7.40 5.99 -6.73
CA PRO A 392 6.03 5.51 -6.92
C PRO A 392 5.98 4.01 -7.15
N GLU A 393 5.07 3.31 -6.46
CA GLU A 393 4.75 1.91 -6.70
C GLU A 393 3.25 1.79 -7.01
N ILE A 394 2.93 1.43 -8.26
CA ILE A 394 1.58 1.51 -8.84
C ILE A 394 0.91 0.13 -8.90
N ALA A 395 1.68 -0.93 -9.24
CA ALA A 395 1.14 -2.29 -9.23
C ALA A 395 0.53 -2.61 -7.86
N VAL A 396 -0.64 -3.25 -7.85
CA VAL A 396 -1.36 -3.57 -6.60
C VAL A 396 -0.51 -4.48 -5.71
N ALA A 397 0.08 -5.53 -6.27
CA ALA A 397 1.02 -6.39 -5.56
C ALA A 397 2.34 -5.65 -5.31
N SER A 398 2.73 -5.49 -4.05
CA SER A 398 3.94 -4.78 -3.65
C SER A 398 5.21 -5.57 -4.00
N THR A 399 6.22 -4.89 -4.53
CA THR A 399 7.51 -5.49 -4.96
C THR A 399 8.71 -4.72 -4.43
N LYS A 400 9.08 -3.58 -5.03
CA LYS A 400 10.21 -2.76 -4.59
C LYS A 400 10.01 -2.15 -3.20
N ALA A 401 8.76 -1.84 -2.83
CA ALA A 401 8.49 -1.35 -1.48
C ALA A 401 8.85 -2.38 -0.41
N TYR A 402 8.61 -3.66 -0.64
CA TYR A 402 9.01 -4.73 0.28
C TYR A 402 10.53 -4.78 0.50
N THR A 403 11.31 -4.82 -0.59
CA THR A 403 12.77 -4.90 -0.47
C THR A 403 13.38 -3.63 0.12
N THR A 404 12.80 -2.46 -0.15
CA THR A 404 13.23 -1.20 0.48
C THR A 404 12.82 -1.10 1.95
N GLN A 405 11.68 -1.66 2.35
CA GLN A 405 11.31 -1.82 3.77
C GLN A 405 12.32 -2.71 4.50
N ILE A 406 12.70 -3.85 3.92
CA ILE A 406 13.76 -4.71 4.47
C ILE A 406 15.07 -3.93 4.61
N ALA A 407 15.48 -3.15 3.59
CA ALA A 407 16.71 -2.37 3.64
C ALA A 407 16.70 -1.32 4.76
N ALA A 408 15.58 -0.60 4.94
CA ALA A 408 15.41 0.36 6.02
C ALA A 408 15.45 -0.31 7.42
N LEU A 409 14.75 -1.45 7.56
CA LEU A 409 14.74 -2.23 8.80
C LEU A 409 16.14 -2.79 9.13
N PHE A 410 16.89 -3.23 8.12
CA PHE A 410 18.26 -3.70 8.33
C PHE A 410 19.18 -2.56 8.78
N ALA A 411 19.06 -1.37 8.21
CA ALA A 411 19.80 -0.19 8.67
C ALA A 411 19.43 0.14 10.14
N LEU A 412 18.14 0.09 10.50
CA LEU A 412 17.67 0.28 11.88
C LEU A 412 18.30 -0.75 12.83
N ILE A 413 18.22 -2.02 12.50
CA ILE A 413 18.76 -3.11 13.34
C ILE A 413 20.28 -3.02 13.45
N GLY A 414 20.96 -2.69 12.35
CA GLY A 414 22.41 -2.47 12.36
C GLY A 414 22.81 -1.33 13.30
N ARG A 415 22.09 -0.19 13.26
CA ARG A 415 22.33 0.92 14.20
C ARG A 415 22.02 0.50 15.65
N MET A 416 20.92 -0.22 15.87
CA MET A 416 20.62 -0.78 17.19
C MET A 416 21.77 -1.68 17.70
N ALA A 417 22.34 -2.51 16.80
CA ALA A 417 23.44 -3.39 17.17
C ALA A 417 24.71 -2.61 17.58
N VAL A 418 25.01 -1.51 16.90
CA VAL A 418 26.12 -0.62 17.24
C VAL A 418 25.91 0.04 18.61
N VAL A 419 24.77 0.73 18.79
CA VAL A 419 24.53 1.52 20.01
C VAL A 419 24.33 0.65 21.26
N ARG A 420 23.95 -0.61 21.07
CA ARG A 420 23.81 -1.61 22.15
C ARG A 420 25.08 -2.42 22.40
N GLY A 421 26.14 -2.19 21.61
CA GLY A 421 27.39 -2.91 21.72
C GLY A 421 27.35 -4.38 21.27
N ALA A 422 26.33 -4.76 20.46
CA ALA A 422 26.25 -6.09 19.84
C ALA A 422 27.20 -6.19 18.63
N PHE A 423 27.50 -5.07 17.97
CA PHE A 423 28.51 -4.96 16.93
C PHE A 423 29.73 -4.17 17.42
N ASN A 424 30.92 -4.69 17.15
CA ASN A 424 32.15 -3.93 17.12
C ASN A 424 32.32 -3.29 15.71
N GLU A 425 33.38 -2.51 15.52
CA GLU A 425 33.64 -1.78 14.23
C GLU A 425 33.80 -2.75 13.05
N GLU A 426 34.41 -3.92 13.24
CA GLU A 426 34.60 -4.93 12.18
C GLU A 426 33.27 -5.58 11.80
N GLN A 427 32.43 -5.90 12.80
CA GLN A 427 31.11 -6.48 12.57
C GLN A 427 30.16 -5.48 11.92
N GLU A 428 30.18 -4.20 12.34
CA GLU A 428 29.43 -3.12 11.68
C GLU A 428 29.82 -3.03 10.21
N LYS A 429 31.13 -2.96 9.94
CA LYS A 429 31.64 -2.88 8.57
C LYS A 429 31.21 -4.09 7.73
N SER A 430 31.37 -5.30 8.23
CA SER A 430 30.96 -6.52 7.53
C SER A 430 29.48 -6.53 7.21
N PHE A 431 28.63 -6.10 8.16
CA PHE A 431 27.19 -5.99 7.96
C PHE A 431 26.82 -4.94 6.90
N VAL A 432 27.47 -3.78 6.95
CA VAL A 432 27.29 -2.73 5.94
C VAL A 432 27.72 -3.21 4.55
N ASP A 433 28.89 -3.84 4.45
CA ASP A 433 29.41 -4.36 3.20
C ASP A 433 28.43 -5.39 2.58
N ALA A 434 27.79 -6.24 3.40
CA ALA A 434 26.76 -7.17 2.97
C ALA A 434 25.51 -6.45 2.44
N LEU A 435 25.03 -5.40 3.11
CA LEU A 435 23.88 -4.61 2.66
C LEU A 435 24.17 -3.87 1.35
N MET A 436 25.36 -3.30 1.20
CA MET A 436 25.76 -2.56 0.01
C MET A 436 25.94 -3.45 -1.23
N GLN A 437 26.07 -4.77 -1.06
CA GLN A 437 26.07 -5.74 -2.15
C GLN A 437 24.65 -6.12 -2.62
N ALA A 438 23.61 -5.84 -1.85
CA ALA A 438 22.23 -6.25 -2.15
C ALA A 438 21.73 -5.75 -3.53
N PRO A 439 21.96 -4.49 -3.95
CA PRO A 439 21.57 -4.03 -5.28
C PRO A 439 22.19 -4.85 -6.42
N ASP A 440 23.48 -5.13 -6.35
CA ASP A 440 24.19 -5.91 -7.36
C ASP A 440 23.76 -7.38 -7.38
N ALA A 441 23.45 -7.94 -6.23
CA ALA A 441 22.92 -9.30 -6.13
C ALA A 441 21.52 -9.42 -6.73
N ILE A 442 20.65 -8.46 -6.47
CA ILE A 442 19.35 -8.39 -7.15
C ILE A 442 19.55 -8.25 -8.65
N GLN A 443 20.44 -7.35 -9.12
CA GLN A 443 20.68 -7.17 -10.55
C GLN A 443 21.10 -8.48 -11.24
N LYS A 444 21.96 -9.27 -10.61
CA LYS A 444 22.36 -10.61 -11.14
C LYS A 444 21.15 -11.58 -11.26
N VAL A 445 20.19 -11.49 -10.38
CA VAL A 445 18.92 -12.27 -10.49
C VAL A 445 18.09 -11.73 -11.65
N LEU A 446 17.93 -10.42 -11.76
CA LEU A 446 17.15 -9.77 -12.82
C LEU A 446 17.74 -10.02 -14.22
N ASP A 447 19.07 -10.08 -14.36
CA ASP A 447 19.74 -10.41 -15.60
C ASP A 447 19.44 -11.85 -16.09
N ARG A 448 18.97 -12.72 -15.18
CA ARG A 448 18.56 -14.10 -15.45
C ARG A 448 17.04 -14.29 -15.48
N LYS A 449 16.29 -13.24 -15.71
CA LYS A 449 14.82 -13.27 -15.73
C LYS A 449 14.23 -14.29 -16.70
N GLU A 450 14.85 -14.52 -17.85
CA GLU A 450 14.39 -15.51 -18.84
C GLU A 450 14.52 -16.96 -18.33
N GLU A 451 15.53 -17.26 -17.51
CA GLU A 451 15.65 -18.56 -16.83
C GLU A 451 14.52 -18.75 -15.82
N MET A 452 14.20 -17.70 -15.03
CA MET A 452 13.06 -17.74 -14.12
C MET A 452 11.74 -17.87 -14.88
N HIS A 453 11.59 -17.22 -16.03
CA HIS A 453 10.44 -17.38 -16.90
C HIS A 453 10.27 -18.83 -17.38
N HIS A 454 11.37 -19.49 -17.73
CA HIS A 454 11.33 -20.92 -18.09
C HIS A 454 10.85 -21.79 -16.92
N ILE A 455 11.35 -21.53 -15.71
CA ILE A 455 10.93 -22.23 -14.48
C ILE A 455 9.45 -22.02 -14.18
N ALA A 456 8.97 -20.78 -14.34
CA ALA A 456 7.59 -20.39 -14.07
C ALA A 456 6.56 -21.22 -14.88
N ARG A 457 6.93 -21.67 -16.08
CA ARG A 457 6.07 -22.51 -16.92
C ARG A 457 5.69 -23.84 -16.27
N GLY A 458 6.53 -24.34 -15.35
CA GLY A 458 6.22 -25.54 -14.57
C GLY A 458 5.04 -25.39 -13.61
N LEU A 459 4.59 -24.16 -13.34
CA LEU A 459 3.49 -23.86 -12.42
C LEU A 459 2.19 -23.45 -13.14
N LEU A 460 2.17 -23.35 -14.48
CA LEU A 460 1.02 -22.78 -15.20
C LEU A 460 -0.30 -23.51 -14.96
N GLU A 461 -0.26 -24.83 -14.85
CA GLU A 461 -1.45 -25.66 -14.64
C GLU A 461 -1.75 -25.93 -13.16
N ALA A 462 -0.90 -25.42 -12.26
CA ALA A 462 -1.06 -25.64 -10.82
C ALA A 462 -2.29 -24.90 -10.27
N LYS A 463 -3.05 -25.58 -9.41
CA LYS A 463 -4.11 -24.95 -8.59
C LYS A 463 -3.60 -24.64 -7.20
N ASP A 464 -2.74 -25.51 -6.69
CA ASP A 464 -2.14 -25.44 -5.37
C ASP A 464 -0.62 -25.58 -5.52
N ALA A 465 0.13 -24.94 -4.64
CA ALA A 465 1.58 -25.05 -4.56
C ALA A 465 2.04 -24.89 -3.10
N PHE A 466 3.19 -25.47 -2.77
CA PHE A 466 3.80 -25.34 -1.47
C PHE A 466 5.16 -24.63 -1.59
N MET A 467 5.49 -23.83 -0.59
CA MET A 467 6.81 -23.22 -0.47
C MET A 467 7.48 -23.68 0.84
N LEU A 468 8.70 -24.19 0.74
CA LEU A 468 9.40 -24.79 1.88
C LEU A 468 10.72 -24.08 2.18
N GLY A 469 10.92 -23.70 3.44
CA GLY A 469 12.13 -23.07 3.93
C GLY A 469 12.29 -23.16 5.45
N ARG A 470 13.47 -22.83 5.95
CA ARG A 470 13.76 -22.81 7.40
C ARG A 470 14.34 -21.47 7.83
N GLY A 471 13.94 -21.02 9.02
CA GLY A 471 14.46 -19.78 9.60
C GLY A 471 14.15 -18.58 8.71
N LEU A 472 15.18 -17.87 8.27
CA LEU A 472 15.03 -16.69 7.39
C LEU A 472 14.37 -17.07 6.06
N ASP A 473 14.72 -18.22 5.48
CA ASP A 473 14.13 -18.68 4.21
C ASP A 473 12.61 -18.85 4.30
N TYR A 474 12.11 -19.35 5.43
CA TYR A 474 10.66 -19.44 5.68
C TYR A 474 9.99 -18.04 5.68
N ALA A 475 10.60 -17.07 6.38
CA ALA A 475 10.06 -15.70 6.41
C ALA A 475 10.00 -15.06 5.02
N ILE A 476 11.02 -15.31 4.17
CA ILE A 476 11.04 -14.84 2.78
C ILE A 476 9.96 -15.52 1.94
N LEU A 477 9.76 -16.82 2.13
CA LEU A 477 8.80 -17.60 1.36
C LEU A 477 7.34 -17.27 1.70
N LEU A 478 7.05 -16.75 2.89
CA LEU A 478 5.72 -16.21 3.21
C LEU A 478 5.33 -15.09 2.23
N GLU A 479 6.29 -14.21 1.92
CA GLU A 479 6.08 -13.17 0.92
C GLU A 479 5.97 -13.73 -0.50
N GLY A 480 6.84 -14.68 -0.88
CA GLY A 480 6.77 -15.37 -2.18
C GLY A 480 5.43 -16.04 -2.41
N ALA A 481 4.90 -16.73 -1.38
CA ALA A 481 3.59 -17.37 -1.42
C ALA A 481 2.45 -16.36 -1.55
N LEU A 482 2.55 -15.21 -0.84
CA LEU A 482 1.59 -14.12 -0.98
C LEU A 482 1.59 -13.57 -2.41
N LYS A 483 2.75 -13.27 -2.98
CA LYS A 483 2.86 -12.77 -4.37
C LYS A 483 2.25 -13.73 -5.36
N LEU A 484 2.55 -15.03 -5.24
CA LEU A 484 2.00 -16.03 -6.16
C LEU A 484 0.47 -16.13 -6.04
N LYS A 485 -0.09 -16.08 -4.82
CA LYS A 485 -1.54 -16.02 -4.58
C LYS A 485 -2.18 -14.79 -5.21
N GLU A 486 -1.62 -13.61 -4.96
CA GLU A 486 -2.19 -12.33 -5.39
C GLU A 486 -2.33 -12.21 -6.89
N VAL A 487 -1.27 -12.53 -7.64
CA VAL A 487 -1.21 -12.23 -9.07
C VAL A 487 -1.58 -13.42 -9.96
N SER A 488 -1.34 -14.67 -9.52
CA SER A 488 -1.59 -15.86 -10.34
C SER A 488 -2.83 -16.65 -9.92
N TYR A 489 -3.39 -16.36 -8.74
CA TYR A 489 -4.52 -17.07 -8.12
C TYR A 489 -4.25 -18.55 -7.82
N ILE A 490 -2.98 -18.97 -7.79
CA ILE A 490 -2.60 -20.29 -7.29
C ILE A 490 -2.68 -20.25 -5.76
N HIS A 491 -3.44 -21.16 -5.16
CA HIS A 491 -3.45 -21.31 -3.71
C HIS A 491 -2.09 -21.80 -3.24
N THR A 492 -1.30 -20.91 -2.68
CA THR A 492 0.09 -21.19 -2.30
C THR A 492 0.29 -20.97 -0.82
N GLU A 493 0.87 -21.96 -0.14
CA GLU A 493 1.19 -21.86 1.28
C GLU A 493 2.69 -22.08 1.51
N ALA A 494 3.27 -21.20 2.33
CA ALA A 494 4.64 -21.36 2.80
C ALA A 494 4.65 -22.06 4.15
N TYR A 495 5.54 -23.02 4.32
CA TYR A 495 5.74 -23.77 5.56
C TYR A 495 7.19 -23.72 6.03
N ALA A 496 7.36 -23.59 7.35
CA ALA A 496 8.60 -24.04 7.96
C ALA A 496 8.73 -25.54 7.67
N SER A 497 9.73 -25.94 6.89
CA SER A 497 9.78 -27.27 6.24
C SER A 497 9.60 -28.44 7.20
N GLY A 498 10.05 -28.28 8.47
CA GLY A 498 9.85 -29.28 9.52
C GLY A 498 8.40 -29.48 9.94
N GLU A 499 7.58 -28.42 9.86
CA GLU A 499 6.16 -28.45 10.27
C GLU A 499 5.28 -29.17 9.25
N LEU A 500 5.70 -29.26 7.98
CA LEU A 500 4.90 -29.91 6.94
C LEU A 500 4.51 -31.35 7.33
N LYS A 501 5.40 -32.09 7.98
CA LYS A 501 5.18 -33.47 8.43
C LYS A 501 4.16 -33.63 9.57
N HIS A 502 3.77 -32.52 10.22
CA HIS A 502 2.80 -32.55 11.32
C HIS A 502 1.33 -32.41 10.87
N GLY A 503 1.07 -32.68 9.59
CA GLY A 503 -0.29 -32.69 9.03
C GLY A 503 -0.29 -32.45 7.53
N THR A 504 0.19 -31.29 7.09
CA THR A 504 0.02 -30.76 5.74
C THR A 504 0.71 -31.62 4.65
N ILE A 505 1.72 -32.42 5.00
CA ILE A 505 2.35 -33.36 4.07
C ILE A 505 1.35 -34.35 3.43
N ALA A 506 0.18 -34.55 4.07
CA ALA A 506 -0.92 -35.35 3.52
C ALA A 506 -1.45 -34.81 2.17
N LEU A 507 -1.23 -33.53 1.88
CA LEU A 507 -1.63 -32.88 0.64
C LEU A 507 -0.61 -33.07 -0.49
N ILE A 508 0.58 -33.56 -0.20
CA ILE A 508 1.61 -33.82 -1.20
C ILE A 508 1.27 -35.08 -1.96
N THR A 509 1.06 -34.95 -3.24
CA THR A 509 0.76 -36.03 -4.20
C THR A 509 1.70 -35.95 -5.39
N GLU A 510 1.55 -36.87 -6.33
CA GLU A 510 2.36 -36.89 -7.54
C GLU A 510 2.22 -35.55 -8.33
N LYS A 511 3.34 -34.95 -8.68
CA LYS A 511 3.48 -33.66 -9.38
C LYS A 511 2.97 -32.44 -8.61
N THR A 512 2.69 -32.56 -7.31
CA THR A 512 2.42 -31.35 -6.49
C THR A 512 3.60 -30.39 -6.58
N PRO A 513 3.41 -29.13 -7.04
CA PRO A 513 4.48 -28.16 -7.14
C PRO A 513 4.98 -27.74 -5.76
N VAL A 514 6.28 -27.82 -5.58
CA VAL A 514 6.97 -27.33 -4.36
C VAL A 514 8.10 -26.40 -4.79
N VAL A 515 8.12 -25.19 -4.24
CA VAL A 515 9.24 -24.24 -4.36
C VAL A 515 10.01 -24.24 -3.06
N ALA A 516 11.26 -24.64 -3.08
CA ALA A 516 12.13 -24.67 -1.90
C ALA A 516 13.17 -23.57 -1.96
N LEU A 517 13.45 -22.92 -0.83
CA LEU A 517 14.50 -21.92 -0.69
C LEU A 517 15.57 -22.45 0.28
N VAL A 518 16.82 -22.49 -0.17
CA VAL A 518 17.97 -23.01 0.59
C VAL A 518 19.11 -22.00 0.52
N THR A 519 19.13 -21.05 1.46
CA THR A 519 20.17 -20.01 1.53
C THR A 519 20.96 -20.01 2.82
N GLN A 520 20.48 -20.73 3.85
CA GLN A 520 21.02 -20.71 5.20
C GLN A 520 21.87 -21.96 5.45
N GLU A 521 23.20 -21.81 5.39
CA GLU A 521 24.16 -22.90 5.62
C GLU A 521 23.87 -23.71 6.91
N ARG A 522 23.57 -23.02 7.98
CA ARG A 522 23.35 -23.63 9.31
C ARG A 522 22.24 -24.69 9.32
N VAL A 523 21.25 -24.57 8.46
CA VAL A 523 20.06 -25.44 8.42
C VAL A 523 19.94 -26.25 7.14
N ARG A 524 20.92 -26.14 6.22
CA ARG A 524 20.95 -26.80 4.92
C ARG A 524 20.58 -28.27 4.96
N ASP A 525 21.27 -29.07 5.76
CA ASP A 525 21.06 -30.52 5.79
C ASP A 525 19.65 -30.90 6.27
N LYS A 526 19.10 -30.10 7.18
CA LYS A 526 17.72 -30.26 7.64
C LYS A 526 16.72 -29.92 6.57
N GLU A 527 16.97 -28.84 5.82
CA GLU A 527 16.14 -28.41 4.70
C GLU A 527 16.14 -29.43 3.58
N LEU A 528 17.32 -29.87 3.13
CA LEU A 528 17.46 -30.92 2.10
C LEU A 528 16.79 -32.24 2.50
N SER A 529 16.84 -32.60 3.80
CA SER A 529 16.11 -33.77 4.29
C SER A 529 14.59 -33.63 4.14
N ASN A 530 14.02 -32.46 4.45
CA ASN A 530 12.58 -32.22 4.28
C ASN A 530 12.16 -32.16 2.81
N ILE A 531 13.02 -31.61 1.94
CA ILE A 531 12.78 -31.60 0.49
C ILE A 531 12.70 -33.05 -0.04
N ARG A 532 13.62 -33.94 0.38
CA ARG A 532 13.58 -35.36 0.01
C ARG A 532 12.29 -36.05 0.49
N GLU A 533 11.75 -35.66 1.64
CA GLU A 533 10.48 -36.20 2.15
C GLU A 533 9.29 -35.91 1.22
N VAL A 534 9.22 -34.72 0.62
CA VAL A 534 8.16 -34.39 -0.36
C VAL A 534 8.43 -35.00 -1.72
N GLN A 535 9.70 -35.06 -2.15
CA GLN A 535 10.09 -35.75 -3.39
C GLN A 535 9.72 -37.24 -3.36
N SER A 536 9.92 -37.92 -2.22
CA SER A 536 9.57 -39.33 -2.05
C SER A 536 8.06 -39.60 -2.17
N ARG A 537 7.22 -38.56 -2.15
CA ARG A 537 5.77 -38.59 -2.36
C ARG A 537 5.35 -38.11 -3.74
N GLY A 538 6.34 -37.87 -4.62
CA GLY A 538 6.09 -37.49 -6.02
C GLY A 538 5.99 -35.99 -6.27
N ALA A 539 6.33 -35.13 -5.31
CA ALA A 539 6.34 -33.67 -5.53
C ALA A 539 7.31 -33.27 -6.65
N SER A 540 6.90 -32.29 -7.46
CA SER A 540 7.76 -31.62 -8.43
C SER A 540 8.44 -30.43 -7.73
N VAL A 541 9.75 -30.51 -7.55
CA VAL A 541 10.49 -29.53 -6.73
C VAL A 541 11.32 -28.57 -7.60
N VAL A 542 11.01 -27.29 -7.51
CA VAL A 542 11.86 -26.17 -7.93
C VAL A 542 12.66 -25.72 -6.72
N ILE A 543 13.97 -25.63 -6.83
CA ILE A 543 14.82 -25.16 -5.74
C ILE A 543 15.53 -23.87 -6.11
N LEU A 544 15.43 -22.85 -5.22
CA LEU A 544 16.22 -21.63 -5.23
C LEU A 544 17.33 -21.81 -4.19
N VAL A 545 18.57 -21.79 -4.63
CA VAL A 545 19.71 -22.12 -3.77
C VAL A 545 20.79 -21.05 -3.84
N LYS A 546 21.38 -20.69 -2.69
CA LYS A 546 22.57 -19.82 -2.65
C LYS A 546 23.76 -20.53 -3.31
N ASP A 547 24.47 -19.82 -4.18
CA ASP A 547 25.69 -20.32 -4.82
C ASP A 547 26.71 -20.79 -3.76
N GLY A 548 27.34 -21.94 -4.02
CA GLY A 548 28.25 -22.60 -3.09
C GLY A 548 27.60 -23.60 -2.15
N ILE A 549 26.27 -23.64 -2.02
CA ILE A 549 25.59 -24.69 -1.25
C ILE A 549 25.54 -25.99 -2.08
N ASP A 550 26.10 -27.04 -1.52
CA ASP A 550 26.01 -28.39 -2.08
C ASP A 550 24.62 -28.99 -1.85
N LEU A 551 23.90 -29.28 -2.93
CA LEU A 551 22.57 -29.86 -2.93
C LEU A 551 22.55 -31.38 -2.75
N ALA A 552 23.73 -32.01 -2.73
CA ALA A 552 23.91 -33.44 -2.83
C ALA A 552 23.22 -34.05 -4.08
N ASP A 553 23.25 -35.37 -4.24
CA ASP A 553 22.63 -36.08 -5.35
C ASP A 553 21.11 -36.19 -5.16
N ALA A 554 20.36 -35.12 -5.52
CA ALA A 554 18.92 -35.11 -5.53
C ALA A 554 18.39 -34.66 -6.90
N ASP A 555 17.29 -35.27 -7.34
CA ASP A 555 16.65 -34.97 -8.61
C ASP A 555 15.66 -33.82 -8.43
N TYR A 556 16.05 -32.61 -8.81
CA TYR A 556 15.20 -31.41 -8.78
C TYR A 556 14.61 -31.17 -10.18
N THR A 557 13.34 -30.75 -10.23
CA THR A 557 12.70 -30.39 -11.50
C THR A 557 13.41 -29.20 -12.14
N HIS A 558 13.75 -28.20 -11.32
CA HIS A 558 14.55 -27.03 -11.71
C HIS A 558 15.41 -26.55 -10.54
N VAL A 559 16.58 -26.01 -10.85
CA VAL A 559 17.48 -25.36 -9.90
C VAL A 559 17.75 -23.94 -10.36
N PHE A 560 17.49 -22.97 -9.51
CA PHE A 560 17.87 -21.56 -9.74
C PHE A 560 18.90 -21.15 -8.69
N THR A 561 20.11 -20.86 -9.12
CA THR A 561 21.21 -20.47 -8.24
C THR A 561 21.17 -18.96 -7.98
N LEU A 562 21.04 -18.58 -6.71
CA LEU A 562 21.12 -17.20 -6.24
C LEU A 562 22.58 -16.79 -6.01
N PRO A 563 22.95 -15.51 -6.21
CA PRO A 563 24.31 -15.05 -5.93
C PRO A 563 24.72 -15.33 -4.48
N ALA A 564 25.98 -15.70 -4.27
CA ALA A 564 26.52 -15.87 -2.92
C ALA A 564 26.60 -14.51 -2.20
N MET A 565 26.02 -14.45 -1.01
CA MET A 565 26.04 -13.31 -0.10
C MET A 565 26.12 -13.81 1.35
N ASP A 566 26.25 -12.87 2.30
CA ASP A 566 26.00 -13.16 3.70
C ASP A 566 24.58 -13.70 3.88
N ASP A 567 24.41 -14.71 4.75
CA ASP A 567 23.14 -15.40 4.95
C ASP A 567 21.98 -14.44 5.28
N VAL A 568 22.23 -13.38 6.04
CA VAL A 568 21.18 -12.41 6.41
C VAL A 568 20.75 -11.55 5.22
N ALA A 569 21.65 -11.24 4.29
CA ALA A 569 21.37 -10.44 3.11
C ALA A 569 20.72 -11.24 1.96
N MET A 570 20.62 -12.56 2.09
CA MET A 570 19.95 -13.41 1.09
C MET A 570 18.47 -13.07 0.90
N ALA A 571 17.86 -12.35 1.84
CA ALA A 571 16.49 -11.85 1.71
C ALA A 571 16.28 -11.02 0.43
N PHE A 572 17.29 -10.27 -0.04
CA PHE A 572 17.18 -9.41 -1.20
C PHE A 572 17.12 -10.17 -2.53
N PRO A 573 18.13 -10.97 -2.93
CA PRO A 573 18.07 -11.69 -4.19
C PRO A 573 17.00 -12.79 -4.22
N ALA A 574 16.70 -13.42 -3.08
CA ALA A 574 15.65 -14.43 -3.00
C ALA A 574 14.25 -13.82 -3.22
N SER A 575 13.98 -12.65 -2.65
CA SER A 575 12.72 -11.94 -2.88
C SER A 575 12.53 -11.55 -4.33
N ALA A 576 13.57 -11.01 -4.99
CA ALA A 576 13.50 -10.66 -6.41
C ALA A 576 13.23 -11.89 -7.30
N ALA A 577 13.84 -13.04 -6.99
CA ALA A 577 13.61 -14.29 -7.71
C ALA A 577 12.15 -14.78 -7.56
N LEU A 578 11.60 -14.74 -6.34
CA LEU A 578 10.21 -15.14 -6.06
C LEU A 578 9.19 -14.19 -6.70
N GLN A 579 9.48 -12.89 -6.74
CA GLN A 579 8.65 -11.90 -7.43
C GLN A 579 8.64 -12.12 -8.95
N LEU A 580 9.79 -12.41 -9.57
CA LEU A 580 9.87 -12.79 -10.98
C LEU A 580 9.08 -14.08 -11.26
N LEU A 581 9.18 -15.09 -10.39
CA LEU A 581 8.42 -16.33 -10.52
C LEU A 581 6.90 -16.04 -10.55
N ALA A 582 6.40 -15.27 -9.57
CA ALA A 582 4.99 -14.93 -9.49
C ALA A 582 4.52 -14.09 -10.70
N TYR A 583 5.33 -13.12 -11.12
CA TYR A 583 5.08 -12.28 -12.30
C TYR A 583 4.92 -13.13 -13.57
N TYR A 584 5.89 -14.00 -13.87
CA TYR A 584 5.86 -14.80 -15.10
C TYR A 584 4.74 -15.85 -15.12
N VAL A 585 4.46 -16.49 -13.99
CA VAL A 585 3.30 -17.41 -13.89
C VAL A 585 2.00 -16.65 -14.21
N SER A 586 1.84 -15.46 -13.69
CA SER A 586 0.63 -14.65 -13.92
C SER A 586 0.53 -14.16 -15.37
N MET A 587 1.64 -13.65 -15.91
CA MET A 587 1.73 -13.16 -17.29
C MET A 587 1.40 -14.29 -18.30
N ASP A 588 1.99 -15.47 -18.15
CA ASP A 588 1.76 -16.60 -19.04
C ASP A 588 0.34 -17.20 -18.90
N ARG A 589 -0.34 -16.98 -17.77
CA ARG A 589 -1.77 -17.26 -17.59
C ARG A 589 -2.67 -16.21 -18.25
N GLY A 590 -2.12 -15.14 -18.82
CA GLY A 590 -2.88 -14.04 -19.42
C GLY A 590 -3.64 -13.17 -18.42
N LEU A 591 -3.17 -13.10 -17.16
CA LEU A 591 -3.78 -12.32 -16.09
C LEU A 591 -3.23 -10.89 -16.06
N ASP A 592 -4.02 -9.95 -15.54
CA ASP A 592 -3.57 -8.58 -15.30
C ASP A 592 -2.76 -8.54 -13.98
N VAL A 593 -1.43 -8.54 -14.11
CA VAL A 593 -0.52 -8.56 -12.94
C VAL A 593 -0.51 -7.24 -12.16
N ASP A 594 -0.87 -6.13 -12.81
CA ASP A 594 -0.90 -4.82 -12.17
C ASP A 594 -2.16 -4.62 -11.33
N LYS A 595 -3.28 -5.22 -11.77
CA LYS A 595 -4.61 -5.07 -11.15
C LYS A 595 -5.26 -6.44 -10.94
N PRO A 596 -4.74 -7.26 -10.01
CA PRO A 596 -5.34 -8.56 -9.68
C PRO A 596 -6.77 -8.38 -9.16
N ARG A 597 -7.65 -9.33 -9.49
CA ARG A 597 -9.05 -9.29 -9.05
C ARG A 597 -9.16 -9.23 -7.52
N ASN A 598 -10.16 -8.51 -7.02
CA ASN A 598 -10.51 -8.42 -5.60
C ASN A 598 -9.38 -7.86 -4.71
N LEU A 599 -8.40 -7.14 -5.26
CA LEU A 599 -7.33 -6.50 -4.50
C LEU A 599 -7.27 -5.00 -4.79
N ALA A 600 -6.91 -4.24 -3.79
CA ALA A 600 -6.60 -2.82 -3.89
C ALA A 600 -5.19 -2.56 -3.34
N LYS A 601 -4.50 -1.54 -3.88
CA LYS A 601 -3.11 -1.20 -3.47
C LYS A 601 -3.01 -0.80 -2.00
N VAL A 602 -4.02 -0.11 -1.49
CA VAL A 602 -4.03 0.41 -0.11
C VAL A 602 -5.41 0.19 0.50
N VAL A 603 -5.49 -0.26 1.73
CA VAL A 603 -6.74 -0.47 2.49
C VAL A 603 -6.86 0.63 3.53
N THR A 604 -7.85 1.53 3.38
CA THR A 604 -8.11 2.67 4.28
C THR A 604 -9.46 2.57 4.99
N VAL A 605 -10.05 1.40 5.01
CA VAL A 605 -11.28 1.07 5.73
C VAL A 605 -11.06 -0.24 6.49
N GLU A 606 -11.59 -0.35 7.69
CA GLU A 606 -11.65 -1.62 8.45
C GLU A 606 -12.65 -2.60 7.85
#